data_0ce2347bbca9b03d1696f92ef7dd81bf
#
_entry.id   0ce2347bbca9b03d1696f92ef7dd81bf
#
_cell.length_a   1.000
_cell.length_b   1.000
_cell.length_c   1.000
_cell.angle_alpha   90.00
_cell.angle_beta   90.00
_cell.angle_gamma   90.00
#
_symmetry.space_group_name_H-M   'P 1'
#
loop_
_entity.id
_entity.type
_entity.pdbx_description
1 polymer ?
#
loop_
_entity_poly.entity_id
_entity_poly.type
_entity_poly.pdbx_seq_one_letter_code
_entity_poly.pdbx_strand_id
1 'polypeptide(L)'
;ATLFFKNIKMAISVDTVYKTVLLILNNEQRGYMTPDEFNKTATQVQRKIFERYFEDLNQQVRIPQSDMEYSDRIAITDEKIAEFKTEKEIAWTSNTFALPEDLYRLGSITYEKNTPFGSLRSLPVEMQRVGRAELYNIRKSPLTTPTIKNPIYIYENNTITFFPELEINPSINPVF
;
A
#
# COMPACT_ATOMS: atom_id res chain seq x y z
N ALA A 1 -43.07 3.39 0.21
CA ALA A 1 -42.26 2.89 1.32
C ALA A 1 -40.78 3.22 1.00
N THR A 2 -40.29 4.34 1.53
CA THR A 2 -38.91 4.80 1.31
C THR A 2 -38.03 4.09 2.36
N LEU A 3 -37.31 3.07 1.93
CA LEU A 3 -36.28 2.43 2.75
C LEU A 3 -35.14 3.41 2.94
N PHE A 4 -35.11 4.05 4.08
CA PHE A 4 -33.94 4.77 4.61
C PHE A 4 -32.83 3.75 4.89
N PHE A 5 -31.90 3.55 3.99
CA PHE A 5 -30.61 3.00 4.32
C PHE A 5 -29.86 4.05 5.14
N LYS A 6 -30.08 4.01 6.46
CA LYS A 6 -29.22 4.70 7.41
C LYS A 6 -27.81 4.18 7.18
N ASN A 7 -26.88 5.06 6.81
CA ASN A 7 -25.46 4.73 6.69
C ASN A 7 -25.00 4.06 7.99
N ILE A 8 -25.00 2.76 8.01
CA ILE A 8 -24.38 1.97 9.06
C ILE A 8 -22.88 2.13 8.80
N LYS A 9 -22.25 3.06 9.51
CA LYS A 9 -20.80 3.07 9.64
C LYS A 9 -20.42 1.73 10.28
N MET A 10 -19.97 0.78 9.49
CA MET A 10 -19.55 -0.56 9.92
C MET A 10 -18.21 -0.53 10.68
N ALA A 11 -17.72 0.64 11.08
CA ALA A 11 -16.54 0.77 11.92
C ALA A 11 -16.87 0.34 13.36
N ILE A 12 -16.42 -0.84 13.75
CA ILE A 12 -16.50 -1.33 15.12
C ILE A 12 -15.41 -0.66 15.95
N SER A 13 -15.76 -0.08 17.10
CA SER A 13 -14.75 0.53 17.97
C SER A 13 -13.85 -0.53 18.60
N VAL A 14 -12.57 -0.21 18.76
CA VAL A 14 -11.58 -1.09 19.42
C VAL A 14 -12.02 -1.47 20.84
N ASP A 15 -12.65 -0.53 21.57
CA ASP A 15 -13.18 -0.78 22.91
C ASP A 15 -14.28 -1.84 22.90
N THR A 16 -15.15 -1.84 21.88
CA THR A 16 -16.19 -2.87 21.73
C THR A 16 -15.58 -4.25 21.50
N VAL A 17 -14.53 -4.33 20.65
CA VAL A 17 -13.82 -5.58 20.40
C VAL A 17 -13.15 -6.08 21.68
N TYR A 18 -12.48 -5.21 22.43
CA TYR A 18 -11.84 -5.55 23.70
C TYR A 18 -12.85 -6.11 24.72
N LYS A 19 -14.00 -5.44 24.89
CA LYS A 19 -15.08 -5.90 25.77
C LYS A 19 -15.65 -7.26 25.35
N THR A 20 -15.77 -7.49 24.04
CA THR A 20 -16.23 -8.78 23.52
C THR A 20 -15.22 -9.89 23.81
N VAL A 21 -13.92 -9.63 23.65
CA VAL A 21 -12.87 -10.59 24.00
C VAL A 21 -12.88 -10.90 25.49
N LEU A 22 -13.02 -9.89 26.36
CA LEU A 22 -13.15 -10.09 27.80
C LEU A 22 -14.39 -10.94 28.16
N LEU A 23 -15.49 -10.71 27.49
CA LEU A 23 -16.72 -11.51 27.71
C LEU A 23 -16.49 -12.99 27.38
N ILE A 24 -15.82 -13.28 26.27
CA ILE A 24 -15.47 -14.64 25.85
C ILE A 24 -14.53 -15.29 26.88
N LEU A 25 -13.48 -14.57 27.30
CA LEU A 25 -12.53 -15.07 28.30
C LEU A 25 -13.20 -15.37 29.64
N ASN A 26 -14.12 -14.52 30.07
CA ASN A 26 -14.89 -14.74 31.31
C ASN A 26 -15.81 -15.96 31.23
N ASN A 27 -16.49 -16.15 30.08
CA ASN A 27 -17.33 -17.31 29.86
C ASN A 27 -16.55 -18.64 29.89
N GLU A 28 -15.33 -18.61 29.41
CA GLU A 28 -14.47 -19.80 29.40
C GLU A 28 -13.62 -19.96 30.69
N GLN A 29 -13.79 -19.07 31.67
CA GLN A 29 -13.01 -19.04 32.93
C GLN A 29 -11.48 -19.02 32.72
N ARG A 30 -11.03 -18.45 31.60
CA ARG A 30 -9.61 -18.43 31.18
C ARG A 30 -8.81 -17.23 31.70
N GLY A 31 -9.39 -16.41 32.56
CA GLY A 31 -8.71 -15.28 33.19
C GLY A 31 -9.01 -13.93 32.56
N TYR A 32 -8.22 -12.95 32.94
CA TYR A 32 -8.33 -11.55 32.53
C TYR A 32 -7.19 -11.18 31.57
N MET A 33 -7.52 -10.41 30.54
CA MET A 33 -6.56 -9.85 29.61
C MET A 33 -6.40 -8.34 29.87
N THR A 34 -5.19 -7.87 30.05
CA THR A 34 -4.92 -6.45 30.20
C THR A 34 -5.06 -5.71 28.86
N PRO A 35 -5.38 -4.40 28.85
CA PRO A 35 -5.45 -3.61 27.59
C PRO A 35 -4.13 -3.62 26.79
N ASP A 36 -2.98 -3.66 27.47
CA ASP A 36 -1.67 -3.73 26.80
C ASP A 36 -1.45 -5.07 26.07
N GLU A 37 -1.79 -6.18 26.71
CA GLU A 37 -1.74 -7.50 26.09
C GLU A 37 -2.70 -7.59 24.89
N PHE A 38 -3.91 -7.02 25.04
CA PHE A 38 -4.87 -6.94 23.96
C PHE A 38 -4.30 -6.17 22.77
N ASN A 39 -3.72 -4.98 22.99
CA ASN A 39 -3.18 -4.15 21.91
C ASN A 39 -2.04 -4.86 21.16
N LYS A 40 -1.15 -5.52 21.87
CA LYS A 40 -0.06 -6.31 21.28
C LYS A 40 -0.60 -7.46 20.42
N THR A 41 -1.56 -8.19 20.96
CA THR A 41 -2.20 -9.32 20.25
C THR A 41 -3.00 -8.82 19.05
N ALA A 42 -3.76 -7.75 19.20
CA ALA A 42 -4.56 -7.16 18.12
C ALA A 42 -3.67 -6.70 16.96
N THR A 43 -2.53 -6.06 17.25
CA THR A 43 -1.57 -5.64 16.21
C THR A 43 -1.00 -6.85 15.44
N GLN A 44 -0.69 -7.94 16.13
CA GLN A 44 -0.21 -9.16 15.47
C GLN A 44 -1.29 -9.81 14.61
N VAL A 45 -2.54 -9.87 15.10
CA VAL A 45 -3.67 -10.42 14.37
C VAL A 45 -3.97 -9.58 13.13
N GLN A 46 -3.93 -8.25 13.24
CA GLN A 46 -4.15 -7.35 12.13
C GLN A 46 -3.11 -7.55 11.01
N ARG A 47 -1.83 -7.71 11.36
CA ARG A 47 -0.78 -8.04 10.38
C ARG A 47 -1.03 -9.37 9.69
N LYS A 48 -1.41 -10.42 10.45
CA LYS A 48 -1.73 -11.73 9.88
C LYS A 48 -2.93 -11.68 8.92
N ILE A 49 -3.97 -10.89 9.25
CA ILE A 49 -5.13 -10.70 8.37
C ILE A 49 -4.69 -10.04 7.06
N PHE A 50 -3.87 -8.99 7.15
CA PHE A 50 -3.33 -8.30 5.98
C PHE A 50 -2.49 -9.23 5.10
N GLU A 51 -1.55 -9.98 5.68
CA GLU A 51 -0.72 -10.95 4.96
C GLU A 51 -1.59 -12.00 4.25
N ARG A 52 -2.62 -12.51 4.94
CA ARG A 52 -3.54 -13.49 4.37
C ARG A 52 -4.29 -12.95 3.16
N TYR A 53 -4.76 -11.70 3.20
CA TYR A 53 -5.41 -11.10 2.03
C TYR A 53 -4.48 -10.97 0.84
N PHE A 54 -3.21 -10.66 1.07
CA PHE A 54 -2.19 -10.64 0.00
C PHE A 54 -1.89 -12.02 -0.55
N GLU A 55 -1.82 -13.04 0.29
CA GLU A 55 -1.63 -14.42 -0.15
C GLU A 55 -2.83 -14.90 -0.97
N ASP A 56 -4.05 -14.64 -0.50
CA ASP A 56 -5.28 -14.95 -1.20
C ASP A 56 -5.33 -14.27 -2.58
N LEU A 57 -4.98 -12.97 -2.66
CA LEU A 57 -4.91 -12.24 -3.92
C LEU A 57 -3.89 -12.86 -4.88
N ASN A 58 -2.67 -13.15 -4.40
CA ASN A 58 -1.63 -13.76 -5.22
C ASN A 58 -2.01 -15.16 -5.72
N GLN A 59 -2.71 -15.93 -4.90
CA GLN A 59 -3.20 -17.24 -5.30
C GLN A 59 -4.28 -17.12 -6.38
N GLN A 60 -5.23 -16.21 -6.18
CA GLN A 60 -6.31 -15.98 -7.13
C GLN A 60 -5.80 -15.48 -8.50
N VAL A 61 -4.81 -14.61 -8.52
CA VAL A 61 -4.18 -14.13 -9.77
C VAL A 61 -3.47 -15.24 -10.55
N ARG A 62 -2.98 -16.29 -9.87
CA ARG A 62 -2.28 -17.42 -10.49
C ARG A 62 -3.18 -18.51 -11.00
N ILE A 63 -4.42 -18.59 -10.54
CA ILE A 63 -5.39 -19.60 -11.00
C ILE A 63 -5.83 -19.25 -12.42
N PRO A 64 -5.79 -20.18 -13.39
CA PRO A 64 -6.28 -19.91 -14.73
C PRO A 64 -7.76 -19.56 -14.71
N GLN A 65 -8.10 -18.44 -15.34
CA GLN A 65 -9.47 -17.90 -15.37
C GLN A 65 -10.36 -18.80 -16.23
N SER A 66 -11.18 -19.60 -15.61
CA SER A 66 -12.16 -20.45 -16.30
C SER A 66 -13.61 -20.06 -16.06
N ASP A 67 -13.90 -19.10 -15.16
CA ASP A 67 -15.27 -18.77 -14.75
C ASP A 67 -15.46 -17.29 -14.43
N MET A 68 -16.68 -16.76 -14.68
CA MET A 68 -17.01 -15.35 -14.41
C MET A 68 -16.96 -14.94 -12.94
N GLU A 69 -17.20 -15.88 -12.01
CA GLU A 69 -17.11 -15.62 -10.56
C GLU A 69 -15.70 -15.25 -10.08
N TYR A 70 -14.69 -15.57 -10.85
CA TYR A 70 -13.30 -15.27 -10.51
C TYR A 70 -13.00 -13.76 -10.47
N SER A 71 -13.55 -13.01 -11.40
CA SER A 71 -13.36 -11.55 -11.50
C SER A 71 -13.87 -10.85 -10.24
N ASP A 72 -15.01 -11.25 -9.72
CA ASP A 72 -15.61 -10.66 -8.52
C ASP A 72 -14.78 -10.93 -7.26
N ARG A 73 -14.20 -12.12 -7.14
CA ARG A 73 -13.36 -12.47 -5.99
C ARG A 73 -12.08 -11.63 -5.91
N ILE A 74 -11.43 -11.37 -7.05
CA ILE A 74 -10.24 -10.51 -7.11
C ILE A 74 -10.62 -9.08 -6.70
N ALA A 75 -11.71 -8.55 -7.24
CA ALA A 75 -12.19 -7.21 -6.94
C ALA A 75 -12.54 -7.06 -5.44
N ILE A 76 -13.24 -8.03 -4.85
CA ILE A 76 -13.59 -8.05 -3.42
C ILE A 76 -12.34 -8.11 -2.55
N THR A 77 -11.33 -8.89 -2.94
CA THR A 77 -10.10 -9.01 -2.16
C THR A 77 -9.26 -7.74 -2.26
N ASP A 78 -9.19 -7.11 -3.43
CA ASP A 78 -8.49 -5.83 -3.61
C ASP A 78 -9.20 -4.70 -2.84
N GLU A 79 -10.53 -4.69 -2.79
CA GLU A 79 -11.31 -3.77 -1.96
C GLU A 79 -10.98 -3.91 -0.47
N LYS A 80 -10.84 -5.13 0.03
CA LYS A 80 -10.42 -5.38 1.43
C LYS A 80 -8.99 -4.90 1.71
N ILE A 81 -8.08 -5.06 0.73
CA ILE A 81 -6.70 -4.58 0.84
C ILE A 81 -6.67 -3.05 0.77
N ALA A 82 -7.59 -2.43 0.01
CA ALA A 82 -7.65 -0.99 -0.14
C ALA A 82 -7.81 -0.23 1.19
N GLU A 83 -8.46 -0.83 2.19
CA GLU A 83 -8.58 -0.24 3.54
C GLU A 83 -7.22 -0.06 4.25
N PHE A 84 -6.21 -0.82 3.86
CA PHE A 84 -4.84 -0.74 4.41
C PHE A 84 -3.92 0.13 3.56
N LYS A 85 -4.35 0.54 2.36
CA LYS A 85 -3.55 1.38 1.47
C LYS A 85 -3.62 2.83 1.94
N THR A 86 -2.48 3.46 2.07
CA THR A 86 -2.36 4.90 2.38
C THR A 86 -1.50 5.56 1.32
N GLU A 87 -1.92 6.70 0.83
CA GLU A 87 -1.15 7.54 -0.06
C GLU A 87 -0.52 8.70 0.72
N LYS A 88 0.75 8.93 0.51
CA LYS A 88 1.47 10.00 1.18
C LYS A 88 2.35 10.74 0.17
N GLU A 89 2.24 12.05 0.16
CA GLU A 89 3.12 12.89 -0.64
C GLU A 89 4.47 13.05 0.05
N ILE A 90 5.55 12.80 -0.68
CA ILE A 90 6.92 12.99 -0.19
C ILE A 90 7.52 14.21 -0.91
N ALA A 91 7.93 15.19 -0.11
CA ALA A 91 8.62 16.36 -0.64
C ALA A 91 10.01 15.98 -1.18
N TRP A 92 10.34 16.47 -2.36
CA TRP A 92 11.63 16.30 -2.98
C TRP A 92 12.74 17.02 -2.21
N THR A 93 13.71 16.29 -1.71
CA THR A 93 14.87 16.86 -1.03
C THR A 93 16.18 16.50 -1.73
N SER A 94 16.22 15.32 -2.36
CA SER A 94 17.40 14.79 -3.08
C SER A 94 16.96 13.58 -3.92
N ASN A 95 17.87 13.02 -4.72
CA ASN A 95 17.58 11.78 -5.46
C ASN A 95 17.30 10.54 -4.60
N THR A 96 17.46 10.67 -3.29
CA THR A 96 17.34 9.58 -2.34
C THR A 96 16.34 9.97 -1.27
N PHE A 97 15.34 9.14 -1.03
CA PHE A 97 14.28 9.37 -0.05
C PHE A 97 14.26 8.24 0.96
N ALA A 98 14.24 8.62 2.23
CA ALA A 98 13.94 7.70 3.30
C ALA A 98 12.42 7.54 3.42
N LEU A 99 11.96 6.30 3.46
CA LEU A 99 10.55 5.98 3.73
C LEU A 99 10.24 6.10 5.23
N PRO A 100 8.96 6.31 5.59
CA PRO A 100 8.52 6.30 6.96
C PRO A 100 8.86 4.96 7.65
N GLU A 101 9.19 5.01 8.94
CA GLU A 101 9.49 3.81 9.73
C GLU A 101 8.27 2.90 9.95
N ASP A 102 7.08 3.47 9.88
CA ASP A 102 5.81 2.77 10.01
C ASP A 102 5.34 2.06 8.71
N LEU A 103 6.12 2.20 7.63
CA LEU A 103 5.84 1.52 6.38
C LEU A 103 5.99 0.02 6.50
N TYR A 104 4.88 -0.70 6.29
CA TYR A 104 4.92 -2.16 6.26
C TYR A 104 5.25 -2.71 4.88
N ARG A 105 4.64 -2.19 3.84
CA ARG A 105 4.85 -2.61 2.45
C ARG A 105 4.68 -1.46 1.47
N LEU A 106 5.65 -1.31 0.58
CA LEU A 106 5.58 -0.33 -0.49
C LEU A 106 4.76 -0.90 -1.66
N GLY A 107 3.72 -0.17 -2.08
CA GLY A 107 2.94 -0.44 -3.27
C GLY A 107 3.57 0.18 -4.52
N SER A 108 2.85 1.08 -5.18
CA SER A 108 3.34 1.82 -6.35
C SER A 108 3.85 3.21 -5.97
N ILE A 109 4.73 3.75 -6.80
CA ILE A 109 5.21 5.12 -6.67
C ILE A 109 4.82 5.86 -7.95
N THR A 110 4.15 6.99 -7.79
CA THR A 110 3.81 7.88 -8.89
C THR A 110 4.59 9.19 -8.79
N TYR A 111 4.96 9.72 -9.92
CA TYR A 111 5.66 10.97 -10.08
C TYR A 111 4.79 11.96 -10.82
N GLU A 112 4.56 13.14 -10.23
CA GLU A 112 3.90 14.26 -10.89
C GLU A 112 4.91 15.36 -11.18
N LYS A 113 4.99 15.77 -12.44
CA LYS A 113 5.80 16.91 -12.83
C LYS A 113 5.05 18.18 -12.45
N ASN A 114 5.64 19.03 -11.60
CA ASN A 114 5.10 20.36 -11.35
C ASN A 114 5.16 21.20 -12.63
N THR A 115 4.00 21.40 -13.26
CA THR A 115 3.87 22.34 -14.38
C THR A 115 3.60 23.74 -13.86
N PRO A 116 4.18 24.81 -14.45
CA PRO A 116 3.90 26.18 -14.08
C PRO A 116 2.39 26.48 -14.16
N PHE A 117 1.94 27.37 -13.29
CA PHE A 117 0.55 27.81 -13.18
C PHE A 117 -0.04 28.15 -14.56
N GLY A 118 -1.10 27.42 -14.96
CA GLY A 118 -1.79 27.62 -16.25
C GLY A 118 -1.57 26.55 -17.30
N SER A 119 -0.69 25.58 -17.07
CA SER A 119 -0.53 24.41 -17.94
C SER A 119 -1.45 23.28 -17.48
N LEU A 120 -1.91 22.47 -18.44
CA LEU A 120 -2.67 21.23 -18.16
C LEU A 120 -1.87 20.39 -17.13
N ARG A 121 -2.55 19.98 -16.05
CA ARG A 121 -1.98 19.10 -15.02
C ARG A 121 -1.28 17.92 -15.71
N SER A 122 0.01 17.74 -15.44
CA SER A 122 0.70 16.57 -15.99
C SER A 122 0.10 15.32 -15.35
N LEU A 123 -0.19 14.32 -16.18
CA LEU A 123 -0.67 13.05 -15.67
C LEU A 123 0.43 12.42 -14.79
N PRO A 124 0.05 11.82 -13.65
CA PRO A 124 0.99 11.08 -12.83
C PRO A 124 1.58 9.92 -13.63
N VAL A 125 2.89 9.75 -13.56
CA VAL A 125 3.62 8.67 -14.20
C VAL A 125 4.03 7.67 -13.13
N GLU A 126 3.63 6.41 -13.31
CA GLU A 126 4.05 5.33 -12.42
C GLU A 126 5.52 5.00 -12.67
N MET A 127 6.28 4.82 -11.59
CA MET A 127 7.69 4.45 -11.62
C MET A 127 7.85 2.94 -11.54
N GLN A 128 8.74 2.39 -12.35
CA GLN A 128 9.05 0.97 -12.32
C GLN A 128 10.13 0.66 -11.28
N ARG A 129 9.85 -0.33 -10.43
CA ARG A 129 10.84 -0.86 -9.50
C ARG A 129 11.85 -1.75 -10.23
N VAL A 130 13.12 -1.50 -10.02
CA VAL A 130 14.22 -2.24 -10.67
C VAL A 130 15.23 -2.70 -9.61
N GLY A 131 15.80 -3.87 -9.79
CA GLY A 131 16.90 -4.37 -8.98
C GLY A 131 18.23 -3.72 -9.36
N ARG A 132 19.20 -3.65 -8.43
CA ARG A 132 20.51 -3.04 -8.67
C ARG A 132 21.27 -3.68 -9.84
N ALA A 133 21.22 -5.00 -9.96
CA ALA A 133 21.88 -5.71 -11.07
C ALA A 133 21.25 -5.35 -12.43
N GLU A 134 19.93 -5.24 -12.47
CA GLU A 134 19.17 -4.88 -13.66
C GLU A 134 19.43 -3.42 -14.06
N LEU A 135 19.54 -2.50 -13.09
CA LEU A 135 19.90 -1.11 -13.35
C LEU A 135 21.19 -0.97 -14.15
N TYR A 136 22.23 -1.73 -13.79
CA TYR A 136 23.50 -1.68 -14.54
C TYR A 136 23.34 -2.09 -15.99
N ASN A 137 22.50 -3.08 -16.27
CA ASN A 137 22.21 -3.53 -17.63
C ASN A 137 21.38 -2.49 -18.41
N ILE A 138 20.38 -1.90 -17.77
CA ILE A 138 19.53 -0.85 -18.36
C ILE A 138 20.38 0.39 -18.73
N ARG A 139 21.31 0.79 -17.88
CA ARG A 139 22.15 1.98 -18.11
C ARG A 139 23.23 1.76 -19.17
N LYS A 140 23.56 0.53 -19.53
CA LYS A 140 24.55 0.23 -20.60
C LYS A 140 24.04 0.56 -22.00
N SER A 141 22.73 0.50 -22.20
CA SER A 141 22.11 0.72 -23.50
C SER A 141 21.48 2.11 -23.59
N PRO A 142 21.80 2.92 -24.59
CA PRO A 142 21.18 4.23 -24.78
C PRO A 142 19.67 4.16 -25.00
N LEU A 143 19.16 3.04 -25.54
CA LEU A 143 17.72 2.84 -25.81
C LEU A 143 16.91 2.51 -24.55
N THR A 144 17.52 1.90 -23.56
CA THR A 144 16.86 1.49 -22.31
C THR A 144 17.14 2.43 -21.15
N THR A 145 18.02 3.43 -21.35
CA THR A 145 18.34 4.41 -20.31
C THR A 145 17.06 5.10 -19.77
N PRO A 146 16.87 5.19 -18.45
CA PRO A 146 15.70 5.80 -17.86
C PRO A 146 15.53 7.25 -18.32
N THR A 147 14.28 7.61 -18.61
CA THR A 147 13.93 8.98 -19.02
C THR A 147 12.87 9.54 -18.07
N ILE A 148 12.67 10.86 -18.10
CA ILE A 148 11.61 11.53 -17.30
C ILE A 148 10.21 10.97 -17.60
N LYS A 149 9.99 10.42 -18.79
CA LYS A 149 8.73 9.78 -19.18
C LYS A 149 8.56 8.36 -18.62
N ASN A 150 9.69 7.67 -18.44
CA ASN A 150 9.76 6.31 -17.92
C ASN A 150 10.80 6.25 -16.80
N PRO A 151 10.51 6.83 -15.64
CA PRO A 151 11.41 6.82 -14.51
C PRO A 151 11.40 5.44 -13.84
N ILE A 152 12.56 5.09 -13.28
CA ILE A 152 12.73 3.85 -12.53
C ILE A 152 13.25 4.17 -11.13
N TYR A 153 13.01 3.26 -10.19
CA TYR A 153 13.53 3.40 -8.83
C TYR A 153 14.12 2.10 -8.30
N ILE A 154 15.09 2.24 -7.40
CA ILE A 154 15.63 1.15 -6.58
C ILE A 154 15.15 1.36 -5.15
N TYR A 155 14.71 0.28 -4.51
CA TYR A 155 14.35 0.26 -3.11
C TYR A 155 15.32 -0.62 -2.33
N GLU A 156 16.13 0.00 -1.46
CA GLU A 156 17.11 -0.68 -0.60
C GLU A 156 17.19 0.04 0.76
N ASN A 157 17.30 -0.72 1.84
CA ASN A 157 17.48 -0.20 3.20
C ASN A 157 16.47 0.89 3.59
N ASN A 158 15.20 0.65 3.34
CA ASN A 158 14.12 1.63 3.57
C ASN A 158 14.32 2.98 2.87
N THR A 159 15.12 2.97 1.78
CA THR A 159 15.46 4.15 1.01
C THR A 159 15.14 3.89 -0.46
N ILE A 160 14.59 4.91 -1.13
CA ILE A 160 14.31 4.88 -2.55
C ILE A 160 15.27 5.81 -3.27
N THR A 161 15.89 5.31 -4.34
CA THR A 161 16.75 6.09 -5.22
C THR A 161 16.14 6.12 -6.62
N PHE A 162 15.96 7.31 -7.19
CA PHE A 162 15.34 7.52 -8.50
C PHE A 162 16.33 7.70 -9.63
N PHE A 163 15.92 7.26 -10.83
CA PHE A 163 16.64 7.45 -12.08
C PHE A 163 15.67 7.78 -13.22
N PRO A 164 15.95 8.81 -14.07
CA PRO A 164 17.07 9.74 -13.99
C PRO A 164 16.99 10.66 -12.77
N GLU A 165 18.07 11.42 -12.52
CA GLU A 165 17.99 12.54 -11.58
C GLU A 165 16.90 13.48 -12.04
N LEU A 166 15.84 13.59 -11.23
CA LEU A 166 14.70 14.42 -11.55
C LEU A 166 15.05 15.88 -11.27
N GLU A 167 14.77 16.75 -12.23
CA GLU A 167 14.97 18.18 -12.05
C GLU A 167 13.97 18.75 -11.04
N ILE A 168 14.42 19.74 -10.28
CA ILE A 168 13.84 20.52 -9.18
C ILE A 168 12.29 20.42 -9.03
N ASN A 169 11.86 20.02 -7.85
CA ASN A 169 10.48 20.04 -7.30
C ASN A 169 9.42 19.12 -7.97
N PRO A 170 9.66 17.83 -8.17
CA PRO A 170 8.56 16.92 -8.42
C PRO A 170 7.79 16.61 -7.13
N SER A 171 6.47 16.48 -7.23
CA SER A 171 5.67 15.83 -6.19
C SER A 171 5.73 14.32 -6.42
N ILE A 172 6.05 13.57 -5.40
CA ILE A 172 6.14 12.11 -5.45
C ILE A 172 5.10 11.55 -4.49
N ASN A 173 4.20 10.74 -5.02
CA ASN A 173 3.13 10.12 -4.26
C ASN A 173 3.35 8.60 -4.19
N PRO A 174 4.01 8.09 -3.15
CA PRO A 174 4.05 6.66 -2.90
C PRO A 174 2.72 6.20 -2.31
N VAL A 175 2.23 5.07 -2.79
CA VAL A 175 1.10 4.33 -2.22
C VAL A 175 1.66 3.22 -1.34
N PHE A 176 1.20 3.16 -0.12
CA PHE A 176 1.63 2.19 0.89
C PHE A 176 0.55 1.14 1.14
#